data_f807eebcf4cc621af338f2ad0344a140
#
_entry.id   f807eebcf4cc621af338f2ad0344a140
#
_cell.length_a   1.000
_cell.length_b   1.000
_cell.length_c   1.000
_cell.angle_alpha   90.00
_cell.angle_beta   90.00
_cell.angle_gamma   90.00
#
_symmetry.space_group_name_H-M   'P 1'
#
loop_
_entity.id
_entity.type
_entity.pdbx_description
1 polymer ?
#
loop_
_entity_poly.entity_id
_entity_poly.type
_entity_poly.pdbx_seq_one_letter_code
_entity_poly.pdbx_strand_id
1 'polypeptide(L)'
;MKISVITVTYNNAEGLEKTLSSLSILKIKPFEIIIVDGGSTDGTNRVISRFTSMNITHVYEKDEGIYDAMNKGRMLAKGDLIHYLNAGDSVIGDIYKNIKEPCLIKVGLFENDKLLGFSSITHSNTGYCHQGVIFPKNHSEYDLRYKICADYKLIQEVFPEGLRSLSLITSGYVKYDMGGVSSKKRILRDKELAKIMFEKNKKNLIKFIPISIIKI
;
A
#
# COMPACT_ATOMS: atom_id res chain seq x y z
N MET A 1 -16.60 2.11 -9.40
CA MET A 1 -15.87 0.84 -9.18
C MET A 1 -15.87 0.48 -7.69
N LYS A 2 -15.79 -0.80 -7.37
CA LYS A 2 -15.71 -1.31 -6.00
C LYS A 2 -14.25 -1.28 -5.53
N ILE A 3 -13.99 -0.72 -4.35
CA ILE A 3 -12.64 -0.63 -3.78
C ILE A 3 -12.55 -1.55 -2.58
N SER A 4 -11.61 -2.51 -2.60
CA SER A 4 -11.22 -3.30 -1.43
C SER A 4 -10.09 -2.57 -0.71
N VAL A 5 -10.28 -2.27 0.57
CA VAL A 5 -9.20 -1.78 1.43
C VAL A 5 -8.54 -2.97 2.10
N ILE A 6 -7.23 -3.07 1.99
CA ILE A 6 -6.42 -4.10 2.68
C ILE A 6 -5.66 -3.42 3.80
N THR A 7 -5.92 -3.84 5.02
CA THR A 7 -5.28 -3.35 6.23
C THR A 7 -4.50 -4.48 6.89
N VAL A 8 -3.20 -4.34 7.00
CA VAL A 8 -2.34 -5.30 7.69
C VAL A 8 -2.02 -4.80 9.09
N THR A 9 -1.99 -5.72 10.06
CA THR A 9 -1.74 -5.39 11.48
C THR A 9 -0.98 -6.51 12.18
N TYR A 10 -0.15 -6.15 13.14
CA TYR A 10 0.48 -7.07 14.08
C TYR A 10 0.78 -6.35 15.39
N ASN A 11 0.13 -6.75 16.48
CA ASN A 11 0.25 -6.12 17.80
C ASN A 11 0.14 -4.57 17.75
N ASN A 12 -0.88 -4.08 17.05
CA ASN A 12 -1.12 -2.66 16.85
C ASN A 12 -2.62 -2.31 16.93
N ALA A 13 -3.26 -2.71 18.03
CA ALA A 13 -4.69 -2.50 18.27
C ALA A 13 -5.07 -1.01 18.18
N GLU A 14 -4.29 -0.11 18.78
CA GLU A 14 -4.52 1.33 18.75
C GLU A 14 -4.44 1.90 17.33
N GLY A 15 -3.41 1.50 16.57
CA GLY A 15 -3.27 1.90 15.17
C GLY A 15 -4.42 1.39 14.32
N LEU A 16 -4.85 0.14 14.51
CA LEU A 16 -6.00 -0.42 13.80
C LEU A 16 -7.30 0.33 14.13
N GLU A 17 -7.52 0.69 15.39
CA GLU A 17 -8.67 1.49 15.80
C GLU A 17 -8.71 2.85 15.11
N LYS A 18 -7.56 3.54 15.04
CA LYS A 18 -7.41 4.81 14.33
C LYS A 18 -7.77 4.66 12.85
N THR A 19 -7.27 3.61 12.18
CA THR A 19 -7.54 3.33 10.77
C THR A 19 -9.03 3.07 10.53
N LEU A 20 -9.62 2.13 11.28
CA LEU A 20 -11.04 1.76 11.12
C LEU A 20 -11.98 2.90 11.48
N SER A 21 -11.68 3.69 12.51
CA SER A 21 -12.45 4.88 12.87
C SER A 21 -12.47 5.88 11.72
N SER A 22 -11.33 6.13 11.08
CA SER A 22 -11.25 7.05 9.94
C SER A 22 -12.06 6.58 8.73
N LEU A 23 -12.07 5.28 8.45
CA LEU A 23 -12.87 4.69 7.37
C LEU A 23 -14.37 4.68 7.70
N SER A 24 -14.72 4.52 8.99
CA SER A 24 -16.11 4.43 9.45
C SER A 24 -16.91 5.72 9.28
N ILE A 25 -16.26 6.88 9.30
CA ILE A 25 -16.90 8.19 9.18
C ILE A 25 -16.96 8.72 7.74
N LEU A 26 -16.35 8.02 6.76
CA LEU A 26 -16.40 8.43 5.36
C LEU A 26 -17.84 8.44 4.83
N LYS A 27 -18.18 9.44 4.01
CA LYS A 27 -19.47 9.46 3.30
C LYS A 27 -19.55 8.37 2.24
N ILE A 28 -18.46 8.20 1.48
CA ILE A 28 -18.31 7.13 0.48
C ILE A 28 -17.35 6.09 1.08
N LYS A 29 -17.92 4.97 1.53
CA LYS A 29 -17.17 3.88 2.15
C LYS A 29 -16.54 2.97 1.10
N PRO A 30 -15.45 2.28 1.43
CA PRO A 30 -14.95 1.19 0.60
C PRO A 30 -16.01 0.08 0.48
N PHE A 31 -15.93 -0.71 -0.59
CA PHE A 31 -16.80 -1.86 -0.80
C PHE A 31 -16.64 -2.93 0.28
N GLU A 32 -15.39 -3.17 0.68
CA GLU A 32 -15.01 -4.07 1.77
C GLU A 32 -13.69 -3.65 2.39
N ILE A 33 -13.43 -4.15 3.60
CA ILE A 33 -12.16 -4.02 4.30
C ILE A 33 -11.67 -5.41 4.63
N ILE A 34 -10.46 -5.74 4.24
CA ILE A 34 -9.81 -7.01 4.53
C ILE A 34 -8.69 -6.71 5.52
N ILE A 35 -8.86 -7.21 6.76
CA ILE A 35 -7.86 -7.09 7.80
C ILE A 35 -7.07 -8.39 7.85
N VAL A 36 -5.76 -8.31 7.61
CA VAL A 36 -4.83 -9.42 7.78
C VAL A 36 -4.01 -9.17 9.03
N ASP A 37 -4.26 -9.98 10.04
CA ASP A 37 -3.63 -9.93 11.35
C ASP A 37 -2.56 -11.02 11.46
N GLY A 38 -1.31 -10.64 11.56
CA GLY A 38 -0.14 -11.52 11.64
C GLY A 38 -0.04 -12.38 12.91
N GLY A 39 -1.13 -12.55 13.66
CA GLY A 39 -1.19 -13.31 14.90
C GLY A 39 -1.04 -12.42 16.14
N SER A 40 -1.73 -11.29 16.19
CA SER A 40 -1.71 -10.36 17.32
C SER A 40 -2.22 -10.99 18.62
N THR A 41 -1.62 -10.61 19.74
CA THR A 41 -1.99 -11.04 21.09
C THR A 41 -2.43 -9.89 22.00
N ASP A 42 -2.50 -8.66 21.44
CA ASP A 42 -2.96 -7.45 22.11
C ASP A 42 -4.51 -7.30 22.07
N GLY A 43 -5.04 -6.14 21.97
CA GLY A 43 -6.48 -5.88 21.87
C GLY A 43 -7.06 -5.91 20.45
N THR A 44 -6.31 -6.34 19.43
CA THR A 44 -6.69 -6.23 18.00
C THR A 44 -8.06 -6.85 17.71
N ASN A 45 -8.35 -8.07 18.15
CA ASN A 45 -9.66 -8.71 17.95
C ASN A 45 -10.81 -7.92 18.60
N ARG A 46 -10.59 -7.34 19.79
CA ARG A 46 -11.58 -6.50 20.47
C ARG A 46 -11.85 -5.21 19.69
N VAL A 47 -10.82 -4.63 19.06
CA VAL A 47 -11.00 -3.47 18.19
C VAL A 47 -11.89 -3.82 17.01
N ILE A 48 -11.59 -4.90 16.27
CA ILE A 48 -12.35 -5.32 15.09
C ILE A 48 -13.82 -5.54 15.43
N SER A 49 -14.12 -6.20 16.56
CA SER A 49 -15.48 -6.51 16.99
C SER A 49 -16.37 -5.27 17.23
N ARG A 50 -15.80 -4.09 17.38
CA ARG A 50 -16.57 -2.83 17.54
C ARG A 50 -17.07 -2.23 16.22
N PHE A 51 -16.53 -2.65 15.09
CA PHE A 51 -16.86 -2.09 13.77
C PHE A 51 -17.83 -2.96 12.97
N THR A 52 -18.87 -3.47 13.62
CA THR A 52 -19.85 -4.41 13.04
C THR A 52 -20.68 -3.85 11.88
N SER A 53 -20.79 -2.54 11.74
CA SER A 53 -21.48 -1.88 10.63
C SER A 53 -20.68 -1.82 9.32
N MET A 54 -19.42 -2.22 9.35
CA MET A 54 -18.53 -2.22 8.20
C MET A 54 -18.42 -3.63 7.61
N ASN A 55 -18.28 -3.73 6.29
CA ASN A 55 -18.07 -5.01 5.61
C ASN A 55 -16.61 -5.44 5.78
N ILE A 56 -16.30 -6.08 6.91
CA ILE A 56 -14.95 -6.50 7.30
C ILE A 56 -14.81 -8.02 7.13
N THR A 57 -13.76 -8.43 6.41
CA THR A 57 -13.21 -9.79 6.45
C THR A 57 -11.95 -9.76 7.30
N HIS A 58 -11.89 -10.58 8.36
CA HIS A 58 -10.72 -10.68 9.24
C HIS A 58 -10.03 -12.03 9.05
N VAL A 59 -8.75 -11.99 8.74
CA VAL A 59 -7.85 -13.16 8.65
C VAL A 59 -6.86 -13.07 9.81
N TYR A 60 -6.86 -14.08 10.67
CA TYR A 60 -5.91 -14.21 11.78
C TYR A 60 -4.95 -15.35 11.48
N GLU A 61 -3.77 -15.02 11.01
CA GLU A 61 -2.79 -15.99 10.53
C GLU A 61 -1.38 -15.40 10.59
N LYS A 62 -0.40 -16.18 11.06
CA LYS A 62 1.01 -15.76 11.03
C LYS A 62 1.45 -15.45 9.59
N ASP A 63 2.24 -14.39 9.45
CA ASP A 63 2.82 -13.97 8.18
C ASP A 63 4.35 -13.92 8.26
N GLU A 64 4.98 -13.85 7.08
CA GLU A 64 6.43 -13.67 6.90
C GLU A 64 6.83 -12.18 6.81
N GLY A 65 5.95 -11.30 7.24
CA GLY A 65 6.10 -9.84 7.23
C GLY A 65 5.00 -9.14 6.44
N ILE A 66 5.03 -7.81 6.49
CA ILE A 66 3.99 -6.91 6.00
C ILE A 66 3.55 -7.21 4.55
N TYR A 67 4.47 -7.56 3.66
CA TYR A 67 4.17 -7.82 2.25
C TYR A 67 3.52 -9.18 2.02
N ASP A 68 3.84 -10.19 2.84
CA ASP A 68 3.14 -11.47 2.83
C ASP A 68 1.68 -11.29 3.27
N ALA A 69 1.46 -10.54 4.35
CA ALA A 69 0.12 -10.18 4.80
C ALA A 69 -0.67 -9.42 3.71
N MET A 70 -0.03 -8.47 3.00
CA MET A 70 -0.65 -7.75 1.89
C MET A 70 -1.00 -8.68 0.73
N ASN A 71 -0.15 -9.65 0.37
CA ASN A 71 -0.43 -10.65 -0.65
C ASN A 71 -1.64 -11.51 -0.27
N LYS A 72 -1.71 -11.99 0.98
CA LYS A 72 -2.88 -12.73 1.50
C LYS A 72 -4.16 -11.90 1.39
N GLY A 73 -4.11 -10.63 1.79
CA GLY A 73 -5.26 -9.73 1.67
C GLY A 73 -5.70 -9.52 0.21
N ARG A 74 -4.74 -9.38 -0.72
CA ARG A 74 -5.02 -9.22 -2.15
C ARG A 74 -5.78 -10.42 -2.73
N MET A 75 -5.41 -11.64 -2.35
CA MET A 75 -6.09 -12.85 -2.82
C MET A 75 -7.57 -12.90 -2.41
N LEU A 76 -7.94 -12.31 -1.29
CA LEU A 76 -9.31 -12.28 -0.78
C LEU A 76 -10.14 -11.11 -1.32
N ALA A 77 -9.50 -10.11 -1.90
CA ALA A 77 -10.16 -8.92 -2.41
C ALA A 77 -11.16 -9.24 -3.53
N LYS A 78 -12.39 -8.68 -3.42
CA LYS A 78 -13.50 -8.85 -4.37
C LYS A 78 -13.82 -7.56 -5.14
N GLY A 79 -13.22 -6.43 -4.74
CA GLY A 79 -13.36 -5.16 -5.45
C GLY A 79 -12.64 -5.16 -6.80
N ASP A 80 -12.89 -4.14 -7.59
CA ASP A 80 -12.25 -3.90 -8.89
C ASP A 80 -10.86 -3.27 -8.72
N LEU A 81 -10.70 -2.53 -7.62
CA LEU A 81 -9.49 -1.80 -7.26
C LEU A 81 -9.08 -2.13 -5.82
N ILE A 82 -7.80 -1.98 -5.53
CA ILE A 82 -7.22 -2.25 -4.21
C ILE A 82 -6.57 -0.98 -3.66
N HIS A 83 -6.85 -0.67 -2.39
CA HIS A 83 -6.17 0.32 -1.60
C HIS A 83 -5.50 -0.33 -0.39
N TYR A 84 -4.18 -0.24 -0.30
CA TYR A 84 -3.43 -0.69 0.88
C TYR A 84 -3.35 0.44 1.89
N LEU A 85 -4.00 0.27 3.04
CA LEU A 85 -4.03 1.24 4.14
C LEU A 85 -3.67 0.51 5.44
N ASN A 86 -2.43 0.65 5.89
CA ASN A 86 -1.92 -0.09 7.03
C ASN A 86 -2.50 0.40 8.36
N ALA A 87 -2.51 -0.48 9.37
CA ALA A 87 -2.89 -0.10 10.74
C ALA A 87 -1.97 0.99 11.27
N GLY A 88 -2.54 2.12 11.70
CA GLY A 88 -1.86 3.34 12.12
C GLY A 88 -2.06 4.51 11.16
N ASP A 89 -2.23 4.24 9.86
CA ASP A 89 -2.58 5.25 8.88
C ASP A 89 -4.08 5.54 8.91
N SER A 90 -4.49 6.71 8.48
CA SER A 90 -5.90 7.12 8.49
C SER A 90 -6.25 7.94 7.26
N VAL A 91 -7.52 8.13 7.00
CA VAL A 91 -8.02 8.86 5.84
C VAL A 91 -8.82 10.09 6.28
N ILE A 92 -8.72 11.17 5.53
CA ILE A 92 -9.42 12.43 5.80
C ILE A 92 -10.08 12.90 4.51
N GLY A 93 -11.37 13.25 4.58
CA GLY A 93 -12.15 13.72 3.44
C GLY A 93 -12.64 12.59 2.54
N ASP A 94 -13.24 12.93 1.41
CA ASP A 94 -13.91 11.99 0.50
C ASP A 94 -12.93 11.35 -0.50
N ILE A 95 -11.95 10.59 -0.01
CA ILE A 95 -10.87 10.03 -0.83
C ILE A 95 -11.35 9.03 -1.89
N TYR A 96 -12.50 8.38 -1.69
CA TYR A 96 -13.05 7.39 -2.64
C TYR A 96 -14.08 7.98 -3.61
N LYS A 97 -14.25 9.30 -3.58
CA LYS A 97 -15.22 9.97 -4.45
C LYS A 97 -14.79 9.88 -5.93
N ASN A 98 -15.70 9.38 -6.77
CA ASN A 98 -15.55 9.33 -8.23
C ASN A 98 -14.36 8.53 -8.77
N ILE A 99 -13.80 7.59 -8.00
CA ILE A 99 -12.73 6.71 -8.49
C ILE A 99 -13.31 5.71 -9.48
N LYS A 100 -12.79 5.72 -10.73
CA LYS A 100 -13.20 4.85 -11.84
C LYS A 100 -12.06 4.02 -12.43
N GLU A 101 -10.82 4.28 -12.02
CA GLU A 101 -9.60 3.65 -12.53
C GLU A 101 -8.49 3.76 -11.49
N PRO A 102 -7.37 3.05 -11.65
CA PRO A 102 -6.20 3.25 -10.82
C PRO A 102 -5.79 4.72 -10.78
N CYS A 103 -5.52 5.23 -9.58
CA CYS A 103 -5.25 6.66 -9.37
C CYS A 103 -4.38 6.88 -8.14
N LEU A 104 -4.02 8.12 -7.90
CA LEU A 104 -3.31 8.54 -6.69
C LEU A 104 -4.26 9.27 -5.75
N ILE A 105 -4.04 9.07 -4.46
CA ILE A 105 -4.64 9.86 -3.39
C ILE A 105 -3.52 10.68 -2.76
N LYS A 106 -3.77 11.95 -2.51
CA LYS A 106 -2.83 12.82 -1.79
C LYS A 106 -2.44 12.20 -0.45
N VAL A 107 -1.15 12.23 -0.09
CA VAL A 107 -0.65 11.67 1.17
C VAL A 107 0.03 12.76 1.98
N GLY A 108 -0.49 13.04 3.16
CA GLY A 108 0.14 13.89 4.17
C GLY A 108 1.10 13.05 5.03
N LEU A 109 2.32 13.53 5.18
CA LEU A 109 3.35 12.90 6.00
C LEU A 109 3.31 13.51 7.40
N PHE A 110 3.07 12.69 8.42
CA PHE A 110 2.89 13.15 9.80
C PHE A 110 3.92 12.52 10.73
N GLU A 111 4.33 13.27 11.73
CA GLU A 111 5.13 12.82 12.86
C GLU A 111 4.56 13.45 14.12
N ASN A 112 4.19 12.64 15.12
CA ASN A 112 3.54 13.08 16.36
C ASN A 112 2.35 14.02 16.07
N ASP A 113 1.45 13.63 15.17
CA ASP A 113 0.28 14.40 14.71
C ASP A 113 0.56 15.73 14.02
N LYS A 114 1.82 16.10 13.83
CA LYS A 114 2.23 17.29 13.09
C LYS A 114 2.44 16.97 11.62
N LEU A 115 1.78 17.72 10.73
CA LEU A 115 2.00 17.62 9.28
C LEU A 115 3.39 18.18 8.94
N LEU A 116 4.24 17.36 8.35
CA LEU A 116 5.56 17.74 7.85
C LEU A 116 5.53 18.17 6.39
N GLY A 117 4.59 17.65 5.62
CA GLY A 117 4.45 17.92 4.20
C GLY A 117 3.59 16.89 3.50
N PHE A 118 3.64 16.89 2.16
CA PHE A 118 2.93 15.92 1.35
C PHE A 118 3.91 15.08 0.53
N SER A 119 3.59 13.80 0.37
CA SER A 119 4.32 12.92 -0.53
C SER A 119 4.29 13.48 -1.97
N SER A 120 5.41 13.46 -2.64
CA SER A 120 5.56 13.96 -4.00
C SER A 120 5.96 12.85 -4.97
N ILE A 121 5.51 12.97 -6.23
CA ILE A 121 5.92 12.07 -7.30
C ILE A 121 7.30 12.50 -7.78
N THR A 122 8.32 11.70 -7.52
CA THR A 122 9.67 11.89 -8.09
C THR A 122 9.77 11.25 -9.47
N HIS A 123 10.82 11.55 -10.21
CA HIS A 123 11.08 10.92 -11.52
C HIS A 123 11.27 9.41 -11.41
N SER A 124 11.79 8.94 -10.28
CA SER A 124 12.03 7.51 -10.00
C SER A 124 10.87 6.85 -9.23
N ASN A 125 9.78 7.57 -8.95
CA ASN A 125 8.68 7.16 -8.08
C ASN A 125 9.09 6.83 -6.62
N THR A 126 10.34 7.09 -6.23
CA THR A 126 10.87 6.72 -4.90
C THR A 126 10.31 7.54 -3.75
N GLY A 127 9.75 8.70 -4.03
CA GLY A 127 9.24 9.63 -3.01
C GLY A 127 7.74 9.50 -2.73
N TYR A 128 6.99 8.65 -3.48
CA TYR A 128 5.55 8.52 -3.27
C TYR A 128 5.22 7.37 -2.33
N CYS A 129 4.42 7.66 -1.31
CA CYS A 129 3.96 6.66 -0.35
C CYS A 129 2.91 5.74 -1.00
N HIS A 130 3.11 4.42 -0.91
CA HIS A 130 2.24 3.46 -1.57
C HIS A 130 0.80 3.44 -1.01
N GLN A 131 0.57 3.87 0.24
CA GLN A 131 -0.77 4.06 0.79
C GLN A 131 -1.58 5.15 0.07
N GLY A 132 -0.95 5.94 -0.78
CA GLY A 132 -1.64 6.87 -1.67
C GLY A 132 -1.90 6.31 -3.06
N VAL A 133 -1.64 5.03 -3.32
CA VAL A 133 -1.83 4.42 -4.64
C VAL A 133 -3.05 3.51 -4.62
N ILE A 134 -3.98 3.74 -5.55
CA ILE A 134 -5.08 2.81 -5.84
C ILE A 134 -4.64 1.92 -6.99
N PHE A 135 -4.50 0.63 -6.70
CA PHE A 135 -4.04 -0.38 -7.64
C PHE A 135 -5.19 -1.05 -8.39
N PRO A 136 -4.96 -1.55 -9.62
CA PRO A 136 -5.87 -2.49 -10.26
C PRO A 136 -5.87 -3.82 -9.47
N LYS A 137 -7.00 -4.50 -9.35
CA LYS A 137 -7.12 -5.77 -8.60
C LYS A 137 -6.13 -6.84 -9.06
N ASN A 138 -5.90 -6.92 -10.35
CA ASN A 138 -5.08 -7.96 -10.99
C ASN A 138 -3.59 -7.63 -11.08
N HIS A 139 -3.10 -6.71 -10.24
CA HIS A 139 -1.66 -6.44 -10.18
C HIS A 139 -0.87 -7.66 -9.67
N SER A 140 0.44 -7.69 -9.93
CA SER A 140 1.35 -8.73 -9.44
C SER A 140 1.43 -8.74 -7.91
N GLU A 141 1.96 -9.82 -7.34
CA GLU A 141 2.21 -9.91 -5.90
C GLU A 141 3.42 -9.07 -5.49
N TYR A 142 3.45 -8.69 -4.21
CA TYR A 142 4.66 -8.15 -3.61
C TYR A 142 5.75 -9.22 -3.60
N ASP A 143 6.94 -8.86 -4.04
CA ASP A 143 8.10 -9.75 -4.06
C ASP A 143 8.71 -9.86 -2.65
N LEU A 144 8.51 -10.98 -1.99
CA LEU A 144 8.92 -11.22 -0.60
C LEU A 144 10.44 -11.26 -0.38
N ARG A 145 11.24 -11.23 -1.47
CA ARG A 145 12.69 -11.07 -1.39
C ARG A 145 13.09 -9.67 -0.89
N TYR A 146 12.18 -8.69 -0.98
CA TYR A 146 12.35 -7.33 -0.51
C TYR A 146 11.54 -7.13 0.78
N LYS A 147 12.21 -6.75 1.86
CA LYS A 147 11.56 -6.61 3.18
C LYS A 147 11.10 -5.19 3.49
N ILE A 148 11.61 -4.20 2.72
CA ILE A 148 11.31 -2.76 2.91
C ILE A 148 10.80 -2.10 1.64
N CYS A 149 11.25 -2.50 0.46
CA CYS A 149 11.00 -1.81 -0.81
C CYS A 149 10.19 -2.64 -1.82
N ALA A 150 9.47 -3.69 -1.39
CA ALA A 150 8.62 -4.46 -2.29
C ALA A 150 7.48 -3.61 -2.87
N ASP A 151 6.98 -2.62 -2.13
CA ASP A 151 6.01 -1.61 -2.58
C ASP A 151 6.56 -0.77 -3.74
N TYR A 152 7.78 -0.28 -3.61
CA TYR A 152 8.45 0.45 -4.69
C TYR A 152 8.62 -0.42 -5.95
N LYS A 153 9.03 -1.69 -5.77
CA LYS A 153 9.16 -2.64 -6.88
C LYS A 153 7.82 -2.89 -7.56
N LEU A 154 6.76 -3.14 -6.77
CA LEU A 154 5.41 -3.34 -7.28
C LEU A 154 4.92 -2.13 -8.10
N ILE A 155 5.10 -0.90 -7.58
CA ILE A 155 4.73 0.32 -8.31
C ILE A 155 5.44 0.39 -9.67
N GLN A 156 6.73 0.03 -9.75
CA GLN A 156 7.48 0.02 -11.00
C GLN A 156 6.97 -1.02 -12.00
N GLU A 157 6.43 -2.14 -11.53
CA GLU A 157 5.89 -3.22 -12.36
C GLU A 157 4.48 -2.90 -12.84
N VAL A 158 3.64 -2.38 -11.97
CA VAL A 158 2.23 -2.07 -12.29
C VAL A 158 2.09 -0.80 -13.12
N PHE A 159 2.96 0.19 -12.88
CA PHE A 159 2.94 1.47 -13.58
C PHE A 159 4.29 1.75 -14.26
N PRO A 160 4.62 1.03 -15.34
CA PRO A 160 5.92 1.16 -16.01
C PRO A 160 6.16 2.55 -16.61
N GLU A 161 5.10 3.26 -17.01
CA GLU A 161 5.15 4.65 -17.50
C GLU A 161 5.28 5.67 -16.35
N GLY A 162 5.23 5.19 -15.11
CA GLY A 162 5.33 5.99 -13.90
C GLY A 162 4.00 6.54 -13.39
N LEU A 163 4.03 7.01 -12.15
CA LEU A 163 2.83 7.49 -11.44
C LEU A 163 2.29 8.83 -11.96
N ARG A 164 3.05 9.57 -12.75
CA ARG A 164 2.66 10.90 -13.26
C ARG A 164 1.51 10.86 -14.26
N SER A 165 1.28 9.70 -14.88
CA SER A 165 0.15 9.49 -15.80
C SER A 165 -1.18 9.27 -15.08
N LEU A 166 -1.15 9.00 -13.77
CA LEU A 166 -2.32 8.74 -12.98
C LEU A 166 -2.99 10.03 -12.49
N SER A 167 -4.32 10.03 -12.44
CA SER A 167 -5.09 11.11 -11.84
C SER A 167 -4.83 11.21 -10.33
N LEU A 168 -4.83 12.43 -9.78
CA LEU A 168 -4.65 12.68 -8.36
C LEU A 168 -5.95 13.10 -7.70
N ILE A 169 -6.40 12.32 -6.72
CA ILE A 169 -7.55 12.65 -5.87
C ILE A 169 -7.11 13.66 -4.81
N THR A 170 -7.78 14.81 -4.78
CA THR A 170 -7.50 15.93 -3.87
C THR A 170 -8.67 16.28 -2.95
N SER A 171 -9.80 15.53 -3.05
CA SER A 171 -10.98 15.70 -2.17
C SER A 171 -10.78 15.21 -0.73
N GLY A 172 -9.60 14.69 -0.46
CA GLY A 172 -9.13 14.22 0.84
C GLY A 172 -7.68 13.79 0.73
N TYR A 173 -7.17 13.15 1.76
CA TYR A 173 -5.81 12.63 1.79
C TYR A 173 -5.67 11.45 2.76
N VAL A 174 -4.64 10.64 2.55
CA VAL A 174 -4.16 9.65 3.51
C VAL A 174 -3.24 10.37 4.50
N LYS A 175 -3.51 10.23 5.80
CA LYS A 175 -2.62 10.65 6.88
C LYS A 175 -1.67 9.49 7.17
N TYR A 176 -0.42 9.61 6.69
CA TYR A 176 0.62 8.61 6.87
C TYR A 176 1.49 8.97 8.07
N ASP A 177 1.63 8.03 9.01
CA ASP A 177 2.51 8.18 10.18
C ASP A 177 3.93 7.72 9.84
N MET A 178 4.90 8.63 9.92
CA MET A 178 6.30 8.38 9.56
C MET A 178 7.08 7.53 10.58
N GLY A 179 6.49 7.20 11.73
CA GLY A 179 7.09 6.36 12.78
C GLY A 179 7.29 4.88 12.41
N GLY A 180 6.95 4.47 11.18
CA GLY A 180 6.94 3.10 10.70
C GLY A 180 8.31 2.43 10.54
N VAL A 181 8.29 1.15 10.14
CA VAL A 181 9.48 0.26 10.04
C VAL A 181 10.50 0.75 9.01
N SER A 182 10.07 1.35 7.91
CA SER A 182 10.94 1.80 6.80
C SER A 182 11.90 2.92 7.20
N SER A 183 11.50 3.80 8.11
CA SER A 183 12.35 4.87 8.63
C SER A 183 13.49 4.34 9.51
N LYS A 184 13.25 3.24 10.23
CA LYS A 184 14.22 2.62 11.17
C LYS A 184 15.26 1.74 10.47
N LYS A 185 15.01 1.25 9.25
CA LYS A 185 15.87 0.30 8.51
C LYS A 185 16.50 0.92 7.27
N ARG A 186 17.01 2.13 7.37
CA ARG A 186 17.54 2.92 6.26
C ARG A 186 18.59 2.18 5.39
N ILE A 187 19.56 1.53 6.00
CA ILE A 187 20.64 0.82 5.28
C ILE A 187 20.06 -0.32 4.42
N LEU A 188 19.11 -1.11 4.96
CA LEU A 188 18.46 -2.19 4.22
C LEU A 188 17.65 -1.63 3.06
N ARG A 189 16.89 -0.56 3.31
CA ARG A 189 16.12 0.15 2.27
C ARG A 189 17.01 0.58 1.10
N ASP A 190 18.13 1.23 1.38
CA ASP A 190 19.03 1.75 0.34
C ASP A 190 19.67 0.62 -0.48
N LYS A 191 20.02 -0.52 0.16
CA LYS A 191 20.48 -1.74 -0.53
C LYS A 191 19.40 -2.34 -1.43
N GLU A 192 18.17 -2.45 -0.95
CA GLU A 192 17.05 -2.99 -1.73
C GLU A 192 16.71 -2.09 -2.93
N LEU A 193 16.68 -0.76 -2.73
CA LEU A 193 16.47 0.19 -3.84
C LEU A 193 17.56 0.05 -4.92
N ALA A 194 18.83 -0.01 -4.53
CA ALA A 194 19.92 -0.22 -5.48
C ALA A 194 19.76 -1.52 -6.28
N LYS A 195 19.35 -2.60 -5.61
CA LYS A 195 19.11 -3.89 -6.26
C LYS A 195 17.95 -3.81 -7.27
N ILE A 196 16.82 -3.19 -6.89
CA ILE A 196 15.66 -3.02 -7.79
C ILE A 196 16.06 -2.20 -9.03
N MET A 197 16.80 -1.11 -8.84
CA MET A 197 17.28 -0.27 -9.94
C MET A 197 18.21 -1.03 -10.89
N PHE A 198 19.10 -1.86 -10.35
CA PHE A 198 19.98 -2.70 -11.13
C PHE A 198 19.20 -3.75 -11.95
N GLU A 199 18.24 -4.44 -11.33
CA GLU A 199 17.39 -5.42 -12.02
C GLU A 199 16.59 -4.78 -13.16
N LYS A 200 16.07 -3.56 -12.96
CA LYS A 200 15.36 -2.80 -13.99
C LYS A 200 16.27 -2.46 -15.18
N ASN A 201 17.48 -1.97 -14.92
CA ASN A 201 18.44 -1.64 -15.97
C ASN A 201 18.88 -2.88 -16.77
N LYS A 202 19.10 -4.00 -16.10
CA LYS A 202 19.44 -5.27 -16.77
C LYS A 202 18.32 -5.75 -17.69
N LYS A 203 17.05 -5.66 -17.27
CA LYS A 203 15.89 -5.99 -18.12
C LYS A 203 15.80 -5.08 -19.35
N ASN A 204 16.12 -3.80 -19.21
CA ASN A 204 16.14 -2.88 -20.34
C ASN A 204 17.28 -3.17 -21.32
N LEU A 205 18.48 -3.51 -20.82
CA LEU A 205 19.61 -3.93 -21.65
C LEU A 205 19.30 -5.20 -22.48
N ILE A 206 18.62 -6.20 -21.88
CA ILE A 206 18.24 -7.44 -22.58
C ILE A 206 17.23 -7.16 -23.70
N LYS A 207 16.35 -6.17 -23.56
CA LYS A 207 15.41 -5.76 -24.63
C LYS A 207 16.10 -5.14 -25.85
N PHE A 208 17.33 -4.67 -25.70
CA PHE A 208 18.14 -4.08 -26.79
C PHE A 208 19.12 -5.07 -27.43
N ILE A 209 19.23 -6.32 -26.93
CA ILE A 209 20.05 -7.34 -27.56
C ILE A 209 19.22 -7.95 -28.71
N PRO A 210 19.65 -7.81 -29.99
CA PRO A 210 18.95 -8.41 -31.11
C PRO A 210 18.88 -9.93 -30.92
N ILE A 211 17.72 -10.54 -31.24
CA ILE A 211 17.48 -12.00 -31.12
C ILE A 211 18.51 -12.83 -31.89
N SER A 212 19.18 -12.22 -32.86
CA SER A 212 20.28 -12.82 -33.63
C SER A 212 21.54 -13.19 -32.83
N ILE A 213 21.70 -12.67 -31.60
CA ILE A 213 22.87 -12.94 -30.74
C ILE A 213 22.59 -14.06 -29.70
N ILE A 214 21.34 -14.51 -29.57
CA ILE A 214 20.94 -15.54 -28.58
C ILE A 214 21.03 -16.98 -29.16
N LYS A 215 21.43 -17.12 -30.42
CA LYS A 215 21.67 -18.44 -31.03
C LYS A 215 23.18 -18.66 -31.19
N ILE A 216 23.85 -19.08 -30.12
CA ILE A 216 25.07 -19.88 -30.14
C ILE A 216 24.92 -20.97 -29.06
#